data_f273203f2d9004974e682468fed440ca
#
_entry.id   f273203f2d9004974e682468fed440ca
#
_cell.length_a   1.000
_cell.length_b   1.000
_cell.length_c   1.000
_cell.angle_alpha   90.00
_cell.angle_beta   90.00
_cell.angle_gamma   90.00
#
_symmetry.space_group_name_H-M   'P 1'
#
loop_
_entity.id
_entity.type
_entity.pdbx_description
1 polymer ?
#
loop_
_entity_poly.entity_id
_entity_poly.type
_entity_poly.pdbx_seq_one_letter_code
_entity_poly.pdbx_strand_id
1 'polypeptide(L)'
;NQGVVTINLPDVGLSAGGDFDRFWEIFDERLELCHRALQLRHERLVGTLSDASPIHWQHGALARLEKGETIDKLLYGGYSTISLGYAGLYECVKAMTGKSHTDPEAKQFALDVMQYMNDKCKQWKAAENMDYSLYGTPIESTTYKFAKCLQKRFGVIEGITDKGYIT
;
A
#
# COMPACT_ATOMS: atom_id res chain seq x y z
N ASN A 1 -9.84 5.25 8.72
CA ASN A 1 -8.53 5.11 8.05
C ASN A 1 -8.01 6.48 7.67
N GLN A 2 -6.73 6.74 7.93
CA GLN A 2 -6.08 8.04 7.65
C GLN A 2 -5.66 8.17 6.17
N GLY A 3 -5.64 7.11 5.43
CA GLY A 3 -5.31 7.08 4.01
C GLY A 3 -4.67 5.78 3.57
N VAL A 4 -4.68 5.57 2.26
CA VAL A 4 -4.06 4.42 1.60
C VAL A 4 -3.07 4.92 0.57
N VAL A 5 -1.88 4.32 0.53
CA VAL A 5 -0.91 4.48 -0.55
C VAL A 5 -0.62 3.09 -1.10
N THR A 6 -0.83 2.90 -2.39
CA THR A 6 -0.74 1.58 -3.02
C THR A 6 0.55 1.43 -3.81
N ILE A 7 1.31 0.38 -3.51
CA ILE A 7 2.49 0.00 -4.28
C ILE A 7 2.07 -0.81 -5.52
N ASN A 8 2.71 -0.49 -6.66
CA ASN A 8 2.57 -1.23 -7.92
C ASN A 8 3.60 -2.37 -7.94
N LEU A 9 3.22 -3.55 -7.45
CA LEU A 9 4.12 -4.70 -7.38
C LEU A 9 4.66 -5.15 -8.74
N PRO A 10 3.86 -5.20 -9.83
CA PRO A 10 4.38 -5.54 -11.15
C PRO A 10 5.50 -4.62 -11.64
N ASP A 11 5.45 -3.33 -11.30
CA ASP A 11 6.51 -2.39 -11.67
C ASP A 11 7.84 -2.76 -11.00
N VAL A 12 7.80 -3.19 -9.75
CA VAL A 12 8.99 -3.68 -9.02
C VAL A 12 9.53 -4.94 -9.72
N GLY A 13 8.67 -5.91 -10.01
CA GLY A 13 9.08 -7.16 -10.67
C GLY A 13 9.69 -6.95 -12.06
N LEU A 14 9.04 -6.14 -12.88
CA LEU A 14 9.53 -5.84 -14.24
C LEU A 14 10.82 -5.00 -14.22
N SER A 15 10.94 -4.06 -13.29
CA SER A 15 12.15 -3.26 -13.12
C SER A 15 13.35 -4.10 -12.67
N ALA A 16 13.13 -5.19 -11.97
CA ALA A 16 14.19 -6.10 -11.52
C ALA A 16 14.77 -6.97 -12.65
N GLY A 17 14.03 -7.15 -13.78
CA GLY A 17 14.52 -7.89 -14.94
C GLY A 17 14.85 -9.36 -14.68
N GLY A 18 14.15 -10.01 -13.74
CA GLY A 18 14.37 -11.42 -13.37
C GLY A 18 15.45 -11.65 -12.30
N ASP A 19 16.13 -10.60 -11.85
CA ASP A 19 17.14 -10.67 -10.79
C ASP A 19 16.47 -10.50 -9.43
N PHE A 20 16.49 -11.54 -8.59
CA PHE A 20 15.86 -11.53 -7.26
C PHE A 20 16.55 -10.58 -6.29
N ASP A 21 17.86 -10.46 -6.29
CA ASP A 21 18.57 -9.51 -5.42
C ASP A 21 18.18 -8.07 -5.78
N ARG A 22 18.12 -7.78 -7.07
CA ARG A 22 17.65 -6.49 -7.58
C ARG A 22 16.18 -6.22 -7.24
N PHE A 23 15.34 -7.25 -7.26
CA PHE A 23 13.95 -7.14 -6.84
C PHE A 23 13.83 -6.60 -5.41
N TRP A 24 14.53 -7.20 -4.46
CA TRP A 24 14.45 -6.79 -3.05
C TRP A 24 14.97 -5.39 -2.80
N GLU A 25 16.02 -4.97 -3.51
CA GLU A 25 16.54 -3.60 -3.45
C GLU A 25 15.50 -2.58 -3.92
N ILE A 26 14.92 -2.79 -5.11
CA ILE A 26 13.88 -1.90 -5.67
C ILE A 26 12.62 -1.93 -4.80
N PHE A 27 12.22 -3.09 -4.31
CA PHE A 27 11.07 -3.25 -3.45
C PHE A 27 11.22 -2.43 -2.15
N ASP A 28 12.35 -2.51 -1.51
CA ASP A 28 12.64 -1.73 -0.30
C ASP A 28 12.61 -0.23 -0.56
N GLU A 29 13.20 0.24 -1.64
CA GLU A 29 13.16 1.65 -2.07
C GLU A 29 11.71 2.14 -2.29
N ARG A 30 10.90 1.35 -2.99
CA ARG A 30 9.50 1.70 -3.27
C ARG A 30 8.63 1.67 -2.01
N LEU A 31 8.88 0.73 -1.10
CA LEU A 31 8.20 0.70 0.20
C LEU A 31 8.54 1.92 1.04
N GLU A 32 9.78 2.38 1.01
CA GLU A 32 10.17 3.62 1.70
C GLU A 32 9.46 4.85 1.13
N LEU A 33 9.29 4.93 -0.19
CA LEU A 33 8.50 5.99 -0.82
C LEU A 33 7.03 5.94 -0.40
N CYS A 34 6.45 4.74 -0.31
CA CYS A 34 5.09 4.56 0.19
C CYS A 34 4.97 4.99 1.65
N HIS A 35 5.94 4.63 2.49
CA HIS A 35 6.01 5.03 3.89
C HIS A 35 6.01 6.54 4.04
N ARG A 36 6.88 7.24 3.33
CA ARG A 36 6.93 8.71 3.34
C ARG A 36 5.62 9.34 2.88
N ALA A 37 4.99 8.80 1.85
CA ALA A 37 3.70 9.27 1.38
C ALA A 37 2.59 9.05 2.43
N LEU A 38 2.62 7.94 3.16
CA LEU A 38 1.71 7.70 4.28
C LEU A 38 1.95 8.66 5.44
N GLN A 39 3.20 8.92 5.79
CA GLN A 39 3.55 9.92 6.81
C GLN A 39 3.01 11.31 6.45
N LEU A 40 3.16 11.74 5.18
CA LEU A 40 2.61 13.00 4.71
C LEU A 40 1.09 13.05 4.80
N ARG A 41 0.39 11.95 4.52
CA ARG A 41 -1.06 11.87 4.73
C ARG A 41 -1.45 12.05 6.19
N HIS A 42 -0.73 11.41 7.09
CA HIS A 42 -0.92 11.55 8.53
C HIS A 42 -0.68 13.01 8.97
N GLU A 43 0.44 13.61 8.58
CA GLU A 43 0.80 14.98 8.92
C GLU A 43 -0.26 16.00 8.49
N ARG A 44 -0.91 15.76 7.35
CA ARG A 44 -2.00 16.62 6.85
C ARG A 44 -3.25 16.57 7.74
N LEU A 45 -3.41 15.56 8.56
CA LEU A 45 -4.55 15.43 9.49
C LEU A 45 -4.24 16.03 10.86
N VAL A 46 -2.98 16.11 11.24
CA VAL A 46 -2.56 16.67 12.53
C VAL A 46 -3.01 18.12 12.65
N GLY A 47 -3.61 18.48 13.79
CA GLY A 47 -4.13 19.81 14.03
C GLY A 47 -5.53 20.07 13.46
N THR A 48 -6.15 19.12 12.79
CA THR A 48 -7.52 19.26 12.31
C THR A 48 -8.49 19.37 13.47
N LEU A 49 -9.36 20.37 13.46
CA LEU A 49 -10.36 20.56 14.50
C LEU A 49 -11.56 19.63 14.29
N SER A 50 -12.15 19.19 15.37
CA SER A 50 -13.39 18.39 15.36
C SER A 50 -14.54 19.07 14.61
N ASP A 51 -14.49 20.38 14.50
CA ASP A 51 -15.43 21.22 13.76
C ASP A 51 -15.41 20.97 12.24
N ALA A 52 -14.32 20.42 11.69
CA ALA A 52 -14.24 20.09 10.28
C ALA A 52 -15.26 19.01 9.83
N SER A 53 -15.66 18.13 10.74
CA SER A 53 -16.72 17.14 10.52
C SER A 53 -17.42 16.78 11.83
N PRO A 54 -18.34 17.63 12.33
CA PRO A 54 -18.97 17.46 13.64
C PRO A 54 -19.69 16.11 13.80
N ILE A 55 -20.38 15.63 12.77
CA ILE A 55 -21.08 14.34 12.83
C ILE A 55 -20.13 13.20 13.15
N HIS A 56 -18.95 13.20 12.53
CA HIS A 56 -17.95 12.16 12.75
C HIS A 56 -17.27 12.29 14.12
N TRP A 57 -16.84 13.50 14.48
CA TRP A 57 -15.93 13.67 15.60
C TRP A 57 -16.54 14.24 16.88
N GLN A 58 -17.71 14.90 16.82
CA GLN A 58 -18.38 15.44 17.99
C GLN A 58 -19.63 14.65 18.39
N HIS A 59 -20.39 14.15 17.41
CA HIS A 59 -21.72 13.56 17.64
C HIS A 59 -21.74 12.02 17.61
N GLY A 60 -20.60 11.38 17.62
CA GLY A 60 -20.47 9.96 17.93
C GLY A 60 -20.46 8.98 16.76
N ALA A 61 -20.39 9.45 15.49
CA ALA A 61 -20.18 8.52 14.39
C ALA A 61 -18.81 7.82 14.46
N LEU A 62 -17.77 8.54 14.87
CA LEU A 62 -16.43 8.00 15.12
C LEU A 62 -15.95 8.31 16.53
N ALA A 63 -16.19 9.51 17.05
CA ALA A 63 -15.74 9.97 18.36
C ALA A 63 -16.74 10.94 18.98
N ARG A 64 -16.47 11.34 20.23
CA ARG A 64 -17.21 12.36 20.97
C ARG A 64 -16.22 13.40 21.53
N LEU A 65 -15.61 14.16 20.63
CA LEU A 65 -14.70 15.24 20.95
C LEU A 65 -15.50 16.52 21.25
N GLU A 66 -14.91 17.39 22.03
CA GLU A 66 -15.47 18.72 22.27
C GLU A 66 -15.30 19.60 21.00
N LYS A 67 -16.15 20.62 20.90
CA LYS A 67 -16.03 21.63 19.85
C LYS A 67 -14.70 22.34 19.98
N GLY A 68 -13.96 22.49 18.88
CA GLY A 68 -12.63 23.13 18.86
C GLY A 68 -11.49 22.23 19.34
N GLU A 69 -11.77 20.99 19.74
CA GLU A 69 -10.74 20.00 20.07
C GLU A 69 -10.11 19.45 18.78
N THR A 70 -8.78 19.22 18.78
CA THR A 70 -8.13 18.58 17.65
C THR A 70 -8.41 17.08 17.63
N ILE A 71 -8.35 16.47 16.43
CA ILE A 71 -8.52 15.02 16.26
C ILE A 71 -7.23 14.24 16.55
N ASP A 72 -6.18 14.88 16.99
CA ASP A 72 -4.82 14.30 17.07
C ASP A 72 -4.78 13.00 17.87
N LYS A 73 -5.48 12.92 19.01
CA LYS A 73 -5.54 11.70 19.82
C LYS A 73 -6.15 10.50 19.11
N LEU A 74 -6.89 10.72 18.02
CA LEU A 74 -7.49 9.66 17.21
C LEU A 74 -6.55 9.13 16.12
N LEU A 75 -5.40 9.77 15.92
CA LEU A 75 -4.44 9.45 14.87
C LEU A 75 -3.37 8.45 15.33
N TYR A 76 -3.30 8.16 16.64
CA TYR A 76 -2.29 7.32 17.28
C TYR A 76 -2.90 6.18 18.10
N GLY A 77 -2.06 5.26 18.55
CA GLY A 77 -2.43 4.25 19.54
C GLY A 77 -3.43 3.21 19.04
N GLY A 78 -3.54 3.00 17.74
CA GLY A 78 -4.46 2.01 17.17
C GLY A 78 -5.91 2.45 17.06
N TYR A 79 -6.24 3.70 17.36
CA TYR A 79 -7.61 4.21 17.21
C TYR A 79 -8.04 4.25 15.74
N SER A 80 -7.16 4.67 14.84
CA SER A 80 -7.38 4.66 13.40
C SER A 80 -6.22 4.03 12.67
N THR A 81 -6.49 3.38 11.54
CA THR A 81 -5.48 2.76 10.69
C THR A 81 -4.94 3.72 9.65
N ILE A 82 -3.73 3.44 9.16
CA ILE A 82 -3.18 4.00 7.94
C ILE A 82 -2.63 2.83 7.11
N SER A 83 -2.94 2.77 5.81
CA SER A 83 -2.79 1.51 5.08
C SER A 83 -1.76 1.59 3.97
N LEU A 84 -0.81 0.65 4.02
CA LEU A 84 -0.01 0.28 2.86
C LEU A 84 -0.86 -0.61 1.96
N GLY A 85 -1.28 -0.08 0.82
CA GLY A 85 -1.99 -0.83 -0.21
C GLY A 85 -1.02 -1.57 -1.13
N TYR A 86 -1.44 -2.69 -1.68
CA TYR A 86 -0.72 -3.37 -2.76
C TYR A 86 -1.69 -3.80 -3.86
N ALA A 87 -1.17 -3.93 -5.07
CA ALA A 87 -1.89 -4.46 -6.22
C ALA A 87 -0.91 -5.18 -7.14
N GLY A 88 -1.40 -6.20 -7.84
CA GLY A 88 -0.64 -6.91 -8.86
C GLY A 88 0.31 -7.99 -8.34
N LEU A 89 -0.01 -8.67 -7.24
CA LEU A 89 0.83 -9.76 -6.74
C LEU A 89 1.01 -10.87 -7.79
N TYR A 90 -0.07 -11.25 -8.49
CA TYR A 90 0.00 -12.26 -9.55
C TYR A 90 0.97 -11.85 -10.66
N GLU A 91 0.82 -10.64 -11.19
CA GLU A 91 1.65 -10.13 -12.28
C GLU A 91 3.12 -9.96 -11.85
N CYS A 92 3.35 -9.55 -10.60
CA CYS A 92 4.68 -9.44 -10.03
C CYS A 92 5.38 -10.81 -9.96
N VAL A 93 4.70 -11.81 -9.41
CA VAL A 93 5.24 -13.17 -9.28
C VAL A 93 5.49 -13.77 -10.67
N LYS A 94 4.58 -13.55 -11.61
CA LYS A 94 4.74 -14.01 -12.98
C LYS A 94 5.91 -13.34 -13.70
N ALA A 95 6.12 -12.05 -13.49
CA ALA A 95 7.27 -11.33 -14.03
C ALA A 95 8.61 -11.88 -13.52
N MET A 96 8.66 -12.28 -12.25
CA MET A 96 9.88 -12.79 -11.63
C MET A 96 10.14 -14.29 -11.86
N THR A 97 9.09 -15.10 -11.91
CA THR A 97 9.20 -16.58 -11.93
C THR A 97 8.70 -17.21 -13.20
N GLY A 98 7.97 -16.49 -14.05
CA GLY A 98 7.25 -17.04 -15.20
C GLY A 98 5.98 -17.83 -14.84
N LYS A 99 5.64 -17.96 -13.53
CA LYS A 99 4.56 -18.80 -13.01
C LYS A 99 3.55 -18.00 -12.22
N SER A 100 2.35 -18.57 -12.03
CA SER A 100 1.35 -18.02 -11.13
C SER A 100 1.80 -18.07 -9.67
N HIS A 101 1.33 -17.12 -8.85
CA HIS A 101 1.54 -17.13 -7.39
C HIS A 101 0.89 -18.36 -6.71
N THR A 102 -0.01 -19.06 -7.39
CA THR A 102 -0.61 -20.33 -6.91
C THR A 102 0.19 -21.56 -7.28
N ASP A 103 1.18 -21.43 -8.15
CA ASP A 103 2.08 -22.53 -8.51
C ASP A 103 2.98 -22.89 -7.32
N PRO A 104 3.10 -24.19 -6.96
CA PRO A 104 3.93 -24.61 -5.82
C PRO A 104 5.37 -24.07 -5.85
N GLU A 105 5.97 -23.92 -7.04
CA GLU A 105 7.34 -23.42 -7.17
C GLU A 105 7.45 -21.91 -6.99
N ALA A 106 6.38 -21.15 -7.24
CA ALA A 106 6.35 -19.69 -7.11
C ALA A 106 5.68 -19.21 -5.81
N LYS A 107 4.95 -20.07 -5.13
CA LYS A 107 4.16 -19.75 -3.93
C LYS A 107 5.02 -19.15 -2.82
N GLN A 108 6.20 -19.71 -2.58
CA GLN A 108 7.06 -19.21 -1.51
C GLN A 108 7.50 -17.77 -1.75
N PHE A 109 7.89 -17.41 -2.97
CA PHE A 109 8.22 -16.04 -3.32
C PHE A 109 7.03 -15.08 -3.09
N ALA A 110 5.83 -15.50 -3.47
CA ALA A 110 4.61 -14.70 -3.22
C ALA A 110 4.39 -14.47 -1.72
N LEU A 111 4.56 -15.50 -0.90
CA LEU A 111 4.43 -15.39 0.55
C LEU A 111 5.52 -14.49 1.16
N ASP A 112 6.75 -14.57 0.67
CA ASP A 112 7.86 -13.75 1.13
C ASP A 112 7.62 -12.25 0.83
N VAL A 113 7.08 -11.94 -0.35
CA VAL A 113 6.68 -10.57 -0.71
C VAL A 113 5.61 -10.03 0.25
N MET A 114 4.58 -10.81 0.52
CA MET A 114 3.51 -10.44 1.45
C MET A 114 4.04 -10.29 2.89
N GLN A 115 4.87 -11.22 3.33
CA GLN A 115 5.45 -11.18 4.68
C GLN A 115 6.35 -9.96 4.85
N TYR A 116 7.16 -9.63 3.84
CA TYR A 116 8.03 -8.45 3.88
C TYR A 116 7.24 -7.14 4.07
N MET A 117 6.15 -6.95 3.31
CA MET A 117 5.27 -5.80 3.48
C MET A 117 4.64 -5.74 4.88
N ASN A 118 4.19 -6.89 5.37
CA ASN A 118 3.58 -6.99 6.70
C ASN A 118 4.59 -6.65 7.82
N ASP A 119 5.82 -7.10 7.67
CA ASP A 119 6.89 -6.80 8.63
C ASP A 119 7.28 -5.32 8.61
N LYS A 120 7.30 -4.68 7.44
CA LYS A 120 7.46 -3.22 7.34
C LYS A 120 6.35 -2.47 8.08
N CYS A 121 5.09 -2.86 7.89
CA CYS A 121 3.98 -2.26 8.63
C CYS A 121 4.15 -2.40 10.15
N LYS A 122 4.59 -3.55 10.63
CA LYS A 122 4.88 -3.78 12.06
C LYS A 122 6.03 -2.89 12.57
N GLN A 123 7.10 -2.75 11.78
CA GLN A 123 8.23 -1.89 12.13
C GLN A 123 7.81 -0.42 12.23
N TRP A 124 7.06 0.09 11.27
CA TRP A 124 6.57 1.46 11.26
C TRP A 124 5.60 1.72 12.42
N LYS A 125 4.72 0.77 12.69
CA LYS A 125 3.80 0.84 13.85
C LYS A 125 4.57 0.96 15.16
N ALA A 126 5.57 0.15 15.37
CA ALA A 126 6.39 0.18 16.59
C ALA A 126 7.17 1.49 16.72
N ALA A 127 7.68 2.05 15.61
CA ALA A 127 8.48 3.27 15.63
C ALA A 127 7.64 4.55 15.79
N GLU A 128 6.41 4.58 15.25
CA GLU A 128 5.63 5.81 15.10
C GLU A 128 4.32 5.82 15.89
N ASN A 129 3.96 4.71 16.53
CA ASN A 129 2.70 4.57 17.27
C ASN A 129 1.45 4.85 16.41
N MET A 130 1.51 4.53 15.13
CA MET A 130 0.39 4.58 14.19
C MET A 130 0.03 3.18 13.73
N ASP A 131 -1.25 2.91 13.56
CA ASP A 131 -1.74 1.57 13.21
C ASP A 131 -1.59 1.29 11.70
N TYR A 132 -0.35 1.11 11.25
CA TYR A 132 -0.06 0.68 9.89
C TYR A 132 -0.63 -0.70 9.60
N SER A 133 -1.40 -0.81 8.54
CA SER A 133 -2.01 -2.06 8.10
C SER A 133 -1.70 -2.34 6.63
N LEU A 134 -1.59 -3.61 6.29
CA LEU A 134 -1.48 -4.06 4.90
C LEU A 134 -2.89 -4.21 4.30
N TYR A 135 -3.07 -3.72 3.06
CA TYR A 135 -4.37 -3.67 2.42
C TYR A 135 -4.31 -4.08 0.94
N GLY A 136 -5.00 -5.15 0.58
CA GLY A 136 -5.20 -5.50 -0.83
C GLY A 136 -6.12 -4.47 -1.47
N THR A 137 -5.59 -3.65 -2.38
CA THR A 137 -6.28 -2.49 -2.93
C THR A 137 -7.27 -2.89 -4.03
N PRO A 138 -8.60 -2.85 -3.79
CA PRO A 138 -9.60 -3.24 -4.78
C PRO A 138 -10.07 -2.05 -5.65
N ILE A 139 -9.30 -0.96 -5.71
CA ILE A 139 -9.72 0.27 -6.37
C ILE A 139 -9.48 0.18 -7.87
N GLU A 140 -10.54 0.03 -8.65
CA GLU A 140 -10.52 -0.13 -10.10
C GLU A 140 -9.75 0.97 -10.84
N SER A 141 -9.93 2.23 -10.44
CA SER A 141 -9.21 3.36 -11.03
C SER A 141 -7.70 3.26 -10.82
N THR A 142 -7.26 2.78 -9.67
CA THR A 142 -5.84 2.58 -9.36
C THR A 142 -5.27 1.42 -10.16
N THR A 143 -5.95 0.27 -10.22
CA THR A 143 -5.49 -0.90 -10.98
C THR A 143 -5.45 -0.62 -12.48
N TYR A 144 -6.41 0.15 -13.02
CA TYR A 144 -6.39 0.61 -14.40
C TYR A 144 -5.20 1.55 -14.67
N LYS A 145 -5.01 2.55 -13.81
CA LYS A 145 -3.89 3.51 -13.94
C LYS A 145 -2.54 2.79 -13.90
N PHE A 146 -2.38 1.85 -12.98
CA PHE A 146 -1.15 1.05 -12.88
C PHE A 146 -0.93 0.22 -14.16
N ALA A 147 -1.97 -0.44 -14.68
CA ALA A 147 -1.86 -1.17 -15.94
C ALA A 147 -1.41 -0.27 -17.09
N LYS A 148 -1.97 0.92 -17.21
CA LYS A 148 -1.56 1.89 -18.24
C LYS A 148 -0.12 2.38 -18.07
N CYS A 149 0.31 2.64 -16.85
CA CYS A 149 1.69 3.00 -16.56
C CYS A 149 2.68 1.87 -16.93
N LEU A 150 2.33 0.63 -16.60
CA LEU A 150 3.13 -0.55 -16.96
C LEU A 150 3.27 -0.69 -18.48
N GLN A 151 2.16 -0.57 -19.23
CA GLN A 151 2.18 -0.63 -20.69
C GLN A 151 3.07 0.47 -21.30
N LYS A 152 3.02 1.67 -20.74
CA LYS A 152 3.85 2.80 -21.19
C LYS A 152 5.33 2.58 -20.91
N ARG A 153 5.69 1.98 -19.78
CA ARG A 153 7.08 1.77 -19.35
C ARG A 153 7.73 0.52 -19.96
N PHE A 154 6.98 -0.56 -20.02
CA PHE A 154 7.51 -1.89 -20.36
C PHE A 154 6.91 -2.49 -21.63
N GLY A 155 5.92 -1.84 -22.24
CA GLY A 155 5.19 -2.38 -23.37
C GLY A 155 4.13 -3.41 -22.96
N VAL A 156 3.54 -4.05 -23.96
CA VAL A 156 2.54 -5.11 -23.74
C VAL A 156 3.26 -6.45 -23.62
N ILE A 157 3.16 -7.06 -22.43
CA ILE A 157 3.76 -8.35 -22.11
C ILE A 157 2.62 -9.33 -21.80
N GLU A 158 2.56 -10.44 -22.52
CA GLU A 158 1.51 -11.45 -22.39
C GLU A 158 1.41 -11.97 -20.94
N GLY A 159 0.21 -11.95 -20.39
CA GLY A 159 -0.10 -12.41 -19.06
C GLY A 159 0.37 -11.50 -17.91
N ILE A 160 0.98 -10.34 -18.22
CA ILE A 160 1.46 -9.38 -17.22
C ILE A 160 0.87 -7.99 -17.47
N THR A 161 1.09 -7.40 -18.64
CA THR A 161 0.64 -6.03 -18.94
C THR A 161 -0.38 -5.96 -20.09
N ASP A 162 -0.85 -7.08 -20.58
CA ASP A 162 -1.75 -7.20 -21.73
C ASP A 162 -3.23 -6.91 -21.43
N LYS A 163 -3.55 -6.64 -20.16
CA LYS A 163 -4.91 -6.29 -19.71
C LYS A 163 -5.03 -4.81 -19.36
N GLY A 164 -6.25 -4.32 -19.33
CA GLY A 164 -6.56 -2.96 -18.86
C GLY A 164 -6.57 -2.78 -17.34
N TYR A 165 -6.17 -3.80 -16.58
CA TYR A 165 -6.12 -3.80 -15.12
C TYR A 165 -5.00 -4.73 -14.63
N ILE A 166 -4.64 -4.59 -13.37
CA ILE A 166 -3.83 -5.57 -12.62
C ILE A 166 -4.63 -6.12 -11.45
N THR A 167 -4.27 -7.29 -10.94
CA THR A 167 -5.01 -7.98 -9.86
C THR A 167 -4.60 -7.51 -8.46
#